data_54173ee78a45e35f46170c984b850a5f
#
_entry.id   54173ee78a45e35f46170c984b850a5f
#
_cell.length_a   1.000
_cell.length_b   1.000
_cell.length_c   1.000
_cell.angle_alpha   90.00
_cell.angle_beta   90.00
_cell.angle_gamma   90.00
#
_symmetry.space_group_name_H-M   'P 1'
#
loop_
_entity.id
_entity.type
_entity.pdbx_description
1 polymer ?
#
loop_
_entity_poly.entity_id
_entity_poly.type
_entity_poly.pdbx_seq_one_letter_code
_entity_poly.pdbx_strand_id
1 'polypeptide(L)'
;MKAERARLARLKRLERIRDIARRTALAEAGKAEGTLAQLQGLVERTTRLSAEYSARTEMPDAHALQQLRHFVAGLDRITTGTRADAANAKVVADAKAQEAAAAERRRAAVEERAAAQARLIAQKIAGATTPLSARKATGTGLE
;
A
#
# COMPACT_ATOMS: atom_id res chain seq x y z
N MET A 1 9.97 -25.05 27.06
CA MET A 1 10.89 -24.24 26.18
C MET A 1 10.90 -24.70 24.72
N LYS A 2 10.90 -25.98 24.43
CA LYS A 2 10.85 -26.48 23.05
C LYS A 2 9.57 -26.06 22.31
N ALA A 3 8.42 -26.18 22.96
CA ALA A 3 7.12 -25.79 22.37
C ALA A 3 7.04 -24.27 22.10
N GLU A 4 7.54 -23.44 23.01
CA GLU A 4 7.54 -21.99 22.86
C GLU A 4 8.48 -21.53 21.74
N ARG A 5 9.65 -22.14 21.62
CA ARG A 5 10.59 -21.87 20.53
C ARG A 5 10.00 -22.29 19.17
N ALA A 6 9.31 -23.41 19.13
CA ALA A 6 8.61 -23.87 17.92
C ALA A 6 7.48 -22.90 17.52
N ARG A 7 6.74 -22.37 18.51
CA ARG A 7 5.72 -21.35 18.29
C ARG A 7 6.32 -20.06 17.72
N LEU A 8 7.42 -19.60 18.31
CA LEU A 8 8.15 -18.43 17.80
C LEU A 8 8.63 -18.64 16.36
N ALA A 9 9.19 -19.79 16.05
CA ALA A 9 9.64 -20.12 14.69
C ALA A 9 8.49 -20.10 13.68
N ARG A 10 7.30 -20.60 14.07
CA ARG A 10 6.09 -20.53 13.23
C ARG A 10 5.63 -19.09 13.01
N LEU A 11 5.64 -18.27 14.06
CA LEU A 11 5.28 -16.85 13.96
C LEU A 11 6.23 -16.08 13.05
N LYS A 12 7.52 -16.33 13.14
CA LYS A 12 8.52 -15.72 12.25
C LYS A 12 8.35 -16.13 10.80
N ARG A 13 8.00 -17.38 10.53
CA ARG A 13 7.66 -17.83 9.16
C ARG A 13 6.41 -17.15 8.64
N LEU A 14 5.38 -17.04 9.48
CA LEU A 14 4.14 -16.35 9.12
C LEU A 14 4.39 -14.87 8.85
N GLU A 15 5.24 -14.22 9.64
CA GLU A 15 5.65 -12.83 9.43
C GLU A 15 6.30 -12.65 8.05
N ARG A 16 7.20 -13.55 7.64
CA ARG A 16 7.81 -13.51 6.31
C ARG A 16 6.77 -13.65 5.19
N ILE A 17 5.80 -14.55 5.36
CA ILE A 17 4.70 -14.72 4.39
C ILE A 17 3.86 -13.45 4.32
N ARG A 18 3.52 -12.86 5.45
CA ARG A 18 2.76 -11.60 5.52
C ARG A 18 3.53 -10.42 4.94
N ASP A 19 4.86 -10.39 5.10
CA ASP A 19 5.70 -9.36 4.49
C ASP A 19 5.73 -9.46 2.97
N ILE A 20 5.81 -10.67 2.42
CA ILE A 20 5.72 -10.89 0.98
C ILE A 20 4.36 -10.44 0.46
N ALA A 21 3.26 -10.79 1.12
CA ALA A 21 1.91 -10.37 0.77
C ALA A 21 1.77 -8.83 0.80
N ARG A 22 2.36 -8.18 1.80
CA ARG A 22 2.40 -6.71 1.89
C ARG A 22 3.12 -6.09 0.70
N ARG A 23 4.31 -6.59 0.36
CA ARG A 23 5.11 -6.08 -0.76
C ARG A 23 4.36 -6.24 -2.09
N THR A 24 3.71 -7.36 -2.30
CA THR A 24 2.89 -7.61 -3.49
C THR A 24 1.71 -6.62 -3.56
N ALA A 25 1.00 -6.43 -2.47
CA ALA A 25 -0.13 -5.49 -2.40
C ALA A 25 0.31 -4.04 -2.63
N LEU A 26 1.46 -3.63 -2.07
CA LEU A 26 2.05 -2.30 -2.31
C LEU A 26 2.45 -2.10 -3.77
N ALA A 27 3.03 -3.11 -4.40
CA ALA A 27 3.40 -3.05 -5.81
C ALA A 27 2.17 -2.89 -6.71
N GLU A 28 1.10 -3.64 -6.43
CA GLU A 28 -0.17 -3.52 -7.16
C GLU A 28 -0.83 -2.15 -6.96
N ALA A 29 -0.81 -1.63 -5.73
CA ALA A 29 -1.31 -0.29 -5.44
C ALA A 29 -0.52 0.79 -6.19
N GLY A 30 0.80 0.66 -6.24
CA GLY A 30 1.67 1.56 -7.01
C GLY A 30 1.37 1.56 -8.50
N LYS A 31 1.13 0.38 -9.09
CA LYS A 31 0.72 0.24 -10.49
C LYS A 31 -0.62 0.90 -10.77
N ALA A 32 -1.60 0.69 -9.90
CA ALA A 32 -2.93 1.29 -10.04
C ALA A 32 -2.87 2.83 -9.94
N GLU A 33 -2.09 3.36 -9.01
CA GLU A 33 -1.83 4.80 -8.89
C GLU A 33 -1.14 5.38 -10.13
N GLY A 34 -0.16 4.66 -10.67
CA GLY A 34 0.53 5.05 -11.91
C GLY A 34 -0.41 5.12 -13.11
N THR A 35 -1.31 4.14 -13.26
CA THR A 35 -2.34 4.13 -14.29
C THR A 35 -3.28 5.32 -14.16
N LEU A 36 -3.75 5.60 -12.95
CA LEU A 36 -4.60 6.76 -12.66
C LEU A 36 -3.90 8.07 -13.03
N ALA A 37 -2.64 8.22 -12.62
CA ALA A 37 -1.85 9.43 -12.92
C ALA A 37 -1.67 9.64 -14.43
N GLN A 38 -1.43 8.57 -15.20
CA GLN A 38 -1.32 8.63 -16.65
C GLN A 38 -2.63 9.07 -17.31
N LEU A 39 -3.75 8.54 -16.86
CA LEU A 39 -5.08 8.91 -17.38
C LEU A 39 -5.43 10.35 -17.04
N GLN A 40 -5.16 10.80 -15.81
CA GLN A 40 -5.35 12.19 -15.40
C GLN A 40 -4.49 13.14 -16.22
N GLY A 41 -3.23 12.78 -16.47
CA GLY A 41 -2.32 13.56 -17.33
C GLY A 41 -2.82 13.64 -18.75
N LEU A 42 -3.39 12.56 -19.30
CA LEU A 42 -3.99 12.56 -20.64
C LEU A 42 -5.22 13.48 -20.70
N VAL A 43 -6.10 13.44 -19.70
CA VAL A 43 -7.25 14.36 -19.59
C VAL A 43 -6.78 15.82 -19.60
N GLU A 44 -5.76 16.17 -18.83
CA GLU A 44 -5.23 17.53 -18.80
C GLU A 44 -4.68 17.96 -20.16
N ARG A 45 -3.90 17.08 -20.82
CA ARG A 45 -3.33 17.39 -22.13
C ARG A 45 -4.39 17.56 -23.21
N THR A 46 -5.38 16.66 -23.27
CA THR A 46 -6.45 16.75 -24.26
C THR A 46 -7.35 17.94 -24.01
N THR A 47 -7.66 18.27 -22.77
CA THR A 47 -8.42 19.47 -22.40
C THR A 47 -7.68 20.73 -22.82
N ARG A 48 -6.38 20.80 -22.57
CA ARG A 48 -5.56 21.94 -22.96
C ARG A 48 -5.48 22.10 -24.47
N LEU A 49 -5.26 21.01 -25.21
CA LEU A 49 -5.25 21.01 -26.66
C LEU A 49 -6.58 21.46 -27.25
N SER A 50 -7.68 20.95 -26.72
CA SER A 50 -9.02 21.36 -27.14
C SER A 50 -9.24 22.86 -26.94
N ALA A 51 -8.83 23.40 -25.79
CA ALA A 51 -8.91 24.83 -25.50
C ALA A 51 -8.04 25.67 -26.46
N GLU A 52 -6.80 25.25 -26.72
CA GLU A 52 -5.89 25.94 -27.65
C GLU A 52 -6.43 25.96 -29.07
N TYR A 53 -6.92 24.84 -29.57
CA TYR A 53 -7.47 24.78 -30.94
C TYR A 53 -8.81 25.48 -31.05
N SER A 54 -9.66 25.45 -30.04
CA SER A 54 -10.93 26.19 -30.01
C SER A 54 -10.75 27.71 -30.01
N ALA A 55 -9.63 28.19 -29.45
CA ALA A 55 -9.30 29.62 -29.41
C ALA A 55 -8.75 30.16 -30.73
N ARG A 56 -8.42 29.31 -31.70
CA ARG A 56 -7.95 29.74 -33.02
C ARG A 56 -9.11 30.36 -33.83
N THR A 57 -8.95 31.63 -34.18
CA THR A 57 -9.95 32.39 -34.91
C THR A 57 -9.58 32.67 -36.38
N GLU A 58 -8.27 32.54 -36.70
CA GLU A 58 -7.77 32.78 -38.06
C GLU A 58 -7.71 31.48 -38.86
N MET A 59 -8.67 31.31 -39.75
CA MET A 59 -8.77 30.21 -40.70
C MET A 59 -8.82 30.72 -42.14
N PRO A 60 -8.08 30.06 -43.07
CA PRO A 60 -8.02 30.54 -44.46
C PRO A 60 -9.34 30.40 -45.23
N ASP A 61 -10.20 29.43 -44.89
CA ASP A 61 -11.50 29.21 -45.54
C ASP A 61 -12.46 28.40 -44.62
N ALA A 62 -13.68 28.20 -45.13
CA ALA A 62 -14.73 27.46 -44.44
C ALA A 62 -14.39 25.97 -44.24
N HIS A 63 -13.64 25.38 -45.20
CA HIS A 63 -13.21 23.97 -45.12
C HIS A 63 -12.22 23.75 -43.98
N ALA A 64 -11.23 24.64 -43.86
CA ALA A 64 -10.27 24.60 -42.74
C ALA A 64 -10.97 24.76 -41.38
N LEU A 65 -11.95 25.64 -41.29
CA LEU A 65 -12.75 25.80 -40.05
C LEU A 65 -13.54 24.53 -39.72
N GLN A 66 -14.11 23.87 -40.70
CA GLN A 66 -14.86 22.62 -40.52
C GLN A 66 -13.95 21.48 -40.05
N GLN A 67 -12.72 21.35 -40.62
CA GLN A 67 -11.73 20.40 -40.17
C GLN A 67 -11.29 20.66 -38.74
N LEU A 68 -11.09 21.92 -38.37
CA LEU A 68 -10.76 22.31 -36.99
C LEU A 68 -11.87 21.90 -36.02
N ARG A 69 -13.14 22.14 -36.36
CA ARG A 69 -14.29 21.74 -35.54
C ARG A 69 -14.37 20.22 -35.36
N HIS A 70 -14.12 19.46 -36.43
CA HIS A 70 -14.04 18.00 -36.35
C HIS A 70 -12.91 17.52 -35.44
N PHE A 71 -11.75 18.14 -35.51
CA PHE A 71 -10.60 17.82 -34.67
C PHE A 71 -10.90 18.09 -33.18
N VAL A 72 -11.46 19.27 -32.88
CA VAL A 72 -11.85 19.64 -31.51
C VAL A 72 -12.92 18.69 -30.97
N ALA A 73 -13.92 18.35 -31.77
CA ALA A 73 -14.96 17.38 -31.39
C ALA A 73 -14.35 15.99 -31.09
N GLY A 74 -13.33 15.58 -31.87
CA GLY A 74 -12.58 14.36 -31.63
C GLY A 74 -11.81 14.39 -30.32
N LEU A 75 -11.12 15.50 -30.03
CA LEU A 75 -10.44 15.72 -28.75
C LEU A 75 -11.39 15.67 -27.56
N ASP A 76 -12.57 16.29 -27.68
CA ASP A 76 -13.58 16.31 -26.63
C ASP A 76 -14.13 14.90 -26.35
N ARG A 77 -14.31 14.09 -27.41
CA ARG A 77 -14.70 12.67 -27.23
C ARG A 77 -13.61 11.86 -26.52
N ILE A 78 -12.36 12.05 -26.89
CA ILE A 78 -11.22 11.41 -26.22
C ILE A 78 -11.18 11.83 -24.73
N THR A 79 -11.32 13.12 -24.46
CA THR A 79 -11.35 13.67 -23.09
C THR A 79 -12.47 13.05 -22.27
N THR A 80 -13.69 12.96 -22.82
CA THR A 80 -14.84 12.37 -22.12
C THR A 80 -14.60 10.89 -21.81
N GLY A 81 -14.12 10.12 -22.78
CA GLY A 81 -13.80 8.70 -22.59
C GLY A 81 -12.69 8.50 -21.59
N THR A 82 -11.63 9.30 -21.65
CA THR A 82 -10.49 9.21 -20.72
C THR A 82 -10.89 9.62 -19.29
N ARG A 83 -11.78 10.61 -19.13
CA ARG A 83 -12.33 10.93 -17.80
C ARG A 83 -13.09 9.77 -17.18
N ALA A 84 -13.89 9.05 -17.98
CA ALA A 84 -14.56 7.85 -17.51
C ALA A 84 -13.57 6.77 -17.10
N ASP A 85 -12.53 6.56 -17.91
CA ASP A 85 -11.45 5.60 -17.60
C ASP A 85 -10.69 6.02 -16.33
N ALA A 86 -10.41 7.31 -16.15
CA ALA A 86 -9.77 7.84 -14.95
C ALA A 86 -10.64 7.64 -13.70
N ALA A 87 -11.95 7.82 -13.81
CA ALA A 87 -12.88 7.57 -12.71
C ALA A 87 -12.86 6.08 -12.28
N ASN A 88 -12.86 5.17 -13.26
CA ASN A 88 -12.75 3.74 -13.00
C ASN A 88 -11.38 3.37 -12.40
N ALA A 89 -10.30 3.96 -12.92
CA ALA A 89 -8.94 3.76 -12.41
C ALA A 89 -8.81 4.26 -10.96
N LYS A 90 -9.50 5.34 -10.60
CA LYS A 90 -9.53 5.84 -9.22
C LYS A 90 -10.16 4.84 -8.26
N VAL A 91 -11.28 4.23 -8.65
CA VAL A 91 -11.93 3.19 -7.86
C VAL A 91 -10.98 2.01 -7.64
N VAL A 92 -10.29 1.57 -8.67
CA VAL A 92 -9.30 0.48 -8.59
C VAL A 92 -8.13 0.87 -7.69
N ALA A 93 -7.58 2.08 -7.86
CA ALA A 93 -6.47 2.58 -7.05
C ALA A 93 -6.85 2.67 -5.56
N ASP A 94 -8.04 3.18 -5.25
CA ASP A 94 -8.54 3.25 -3.87
C ASP A 94 -8.71 1.85 -3.26
N ALA A 95 -9.24 0.89 -4.01
CA ALA A 95 -9.38 -0.50 -3.56
C ALA A 95 -8.02 -1.15 -3.30
N LYS A 96 -7.04 -0.95 -4.19
CA LYS A 96 -5.68 -1.48 -4.03
C LYS A 96 -4.95 -0.85 -2.85
N ALA A 97 -5.15 0.43 -2.61
CA ALA A 97 -4.61 1.11 -1.42
C ALA A 97 -5.17 0.52 -0.13
N GLN A 98 -6.46 0.21 -0.09
CA GLN A 98 -7.10 -0.45 1.07
C GLN A 98 -6.56 -1.86 1.28
N GLU A 99 -6.38 -2.64 0.21
CA GLU A 99 -5.77 -3.98 0.28
C GLU A 99 -4.34 -3.92 0.83
N ALA A 100 -3.54 -2.94 0.38
CA ALA A 100 -2.18 -2.73 0.88
C ALA A 100 -2.17 -2.35 2.36
N ALA A 101 -3.06 -1.48 2.80
CA ALA A 101 -3.21 -1.12 4.21
C ALA A 101 -3.62 -2.33 5.07
N ALA A 102 -4.53 -3.17 4.57
CA ALA A 102 -4.93 -4.40 5.25
C ALA A 102 -3.78 -5.41 5.37
N ALA A 103 -2.98 -5.56 4.31
CA ALA A 103 -1.81 -6.44 4.31
C ALA A 103 -0.76 -5.96 5.33
N GLU A 104 -0.54 -4.64 5.44
CA GLU A 104 0.35 -4.06 6.44
C GLU A 104 -0.16 -4.31 7.87
N ARG A 105 -1.45 -4.15 8.12
CA ARG A 105 -2.03 -4.43 9.44
C ARG A 105 -1.85 -5.91 9.83
N ARG A 106 -2.04 -6.83 8.88
CA ARG A 106 -1.84 -8.27 9.12
C ARG A 106 -0.39 -8.59 9.44
N ARG A 107 0.55 -7.98 8.71
CA ARG A 107 1.98 -8.14 8.97
C ARG A 107 2.35 -7.61 10.36
N ALA A 108 1.92 -6.40 10.69
CA ALA A 108 2.19 -5.77 11.98
C ALA A 108 1.63 -6.59 13.15
N ALA A 109 0.45 -7.18 13.01
CA ALA A 109 -0.15 -8.02 14.04
C ALA A 109 0.69 -9.29 14.31
N VAL A 110 1.20 -9.91 13.27
CA VAL A 110 2.06 -11.11 13.41
C VAL A 110 3.41 -10.73 14.01
N GLU A 111 4.00 -9.62 13.58
CA GLU A 111 5.25 -9.08 14.14
C GLU A 111 5.11 -8.84 15.64
N GLU A 112 4.03 -8.22 16.08
CA GLU A 112 3.76 -7.97 17.49
C GLU A 112 3.62 -9.27 18.29
N ARG A 113 2.92 -10.27 17.75
CA ARG A 113 2.80 -11.58 18.39
C ARG A 113 4.15 -12.29 18.50
N ALA A 114 4.97 -12.21 17.46
CA ALA A 114 6.33 -12.78 17.49
C ALA A 114 7.20 -12.09 18.54
N ALA A 115 7.14 -10.77 18.63
CA ALA A 115 7.87 -9.99 19.63
C ALA A 115 7.40 -10.34 21.06
N ALA A 116 6.09 -10.49 21.28
CA ALA A 116 5.56 -10.90 22.57
C ALA A 116 6.01 -12.31 22.97
N GLN A 117 6.02 -13.25 22.03
CA GLN A 117 6.48 -14.61 22.25
C GLN A 117 8.00 -14.65 22.57
N ALA A 118 8.79 -13.83 21.89
CA ALA A 118 10.21 -13.69 22.17
C ALA A 118 10.46 -13.15 23.59
N ARG A 119 9.69 -12.17 24.03
CA ARG A 119 9.76 -11.63 25.40
C ARG A 119 9.40 -12.68 26.44
N LEU A 120 8.37 -13.48 26.21
CA LEU A 120 8.01 -14.58 27.12
C LEU A 120 9.14 -15.60 27.27
N ILE A 121 9.79 -15.98 26.18
CA ILE A 121 10.93 -16.88 26.22
C ILE A 121 12.08 -16.27 27.01
N ALA A 122 12.40 -14.99 26.77
CA ALA A 122 13.45 -14.28 27.48
C ALA A 122 13.17 -14.20 29.00
N GLN A 123 11.94 -13.93 29.37
CA GLN A 123 11.52 -13.92 30.80
C GLN A 123 11.67 -15.28 31.46
N LYS A 124 11.29 -16.36 30.78
CA LYS A 124 11.45 -17.73 31.30
C LYS A 124 12.92 -18.12 31.46
N ILE A 125 13.77 -17.72 30.53
CA ILE A 125 15.21 -17.92 30.62
C ILE A 125 15.79 -17.14 31.80
N ALA A 126 15.43 -15.87 31.97
CA ALA A 126 15.89 -15.03 33.07
C ALA A 126 15.43 -15.59 34.44
N GLY A 127 14.19 -16.09 34.52
CA GLY A 127 13.66 -16.73 35.71
C GLY A 127 14.38 -18.03 36.08
N ALA A 128 14.77 -18.79 35.08
CA ALA A 128 15.55 -20.05 35.29
C ALA A 128 17.02 -19.81 35.70
N THR A 129 17.57 -18.66 35.33
CA THR A 129 18.97 -18.29 35.64
C THR A 129 19.12 -17.49 36.94
N THR A 130 18.01 -17.13 37.61
CA THR A 130 18.07 -16.50 38.94
C THR A 130 18.69 -17.49 39.94
N PRO A 131 19.87 -17.21 40.54
CA PRO A 131 20.54 -18.18 41.37
C PRO A 131 19.76 -18.44 42.64
N LEU A 132 19.71 -19.71 43.06
CA LEU A 132 19.13 -20.18 44.32
C LEU A 132 19.80 -19.54 45.57
N SER A 133 20.84 -18.74 45.37
CA SER A 133 21.59 -18.09 46.45
C SER A 133 20.77 -17.03 47.22
N ALA A 134 19.70 -16.51 46.65
CA ALA A 134 18.87 -15.55 47.33
C ALA A 134 17.89 -16.18 48.33
N ARG A 135 17.72 -17.52 48.36
CA ARG A 135 16.80 -18.21 49.24
C ARG A 135 17.42 -18.69 50.58
N LYS A 136 18.76 -18.53 50.73
CA LYS A 136 19.46 -19.05 51.94
C LYS A 136 19.79 -18.00 53.00
N ALA A 137 19.28 -16.76 52.87
CA ALA A 137 19.61 -15.69 53.80
C ALA A 137 18.56 -15.39 54.87
N THR A 138 17.49 -16.21 55.00
CA THR A 138 16.49 -16.00 56.01
C THR A 138 16.25 -17.22 56.88
N GLY A 139 17.31 -17.81 57.37
CA GLY A 139 17.12 -18.98 58.20
C GLY A 139 18.27 -19.24 59.14
N THR A 140 18.71 -18.26 59.91
CA THR A 140 19.45 -18.51 61.16
C THR A 140 19.47 -17.24 61.98
N GLY A 141 18.63 -17.24 62.99
CA GLY A 141 18.59 -16.19 63.96
C GLY A 141 17.51 -16.47 64.96
N LEU A 142 17.68 -17.56 65.73
CA LEU A 142 16.91 -17.77 66.96
C LEU A 142 17.82 -18.47 67.94
N GLU A 143 18.49 -17.67 68.73
CA GLU A 143 18.69 -17.86 70.16
C GLU A 143 18.69 -16.54 70.87
#